data_93848c12dd4a8fc21ea95d58b48e7298
#
_entry.id   93848c12dd4a8fc21ea95d58b48e7298
#
_cell.length_a   1.000
_cell.length_b   1.000
_cell.length_c   1.000
_cell.angle_alpha   90.00
_cell.angle_beta   90.00
_cell.angle_gamma   90.00
#
_symmetry.space_group_name_H-M   'P 1'
#
loop_
_entity.id
_entity.type
_entity.pdbx_description
1 polymer ?
#
loop_
_entity_poly.entity_id
_entity_poly.type
_entity_poly.pdbx_seq_one_letter_code
_entity_poly.pdbx_strand_id
1 'polypeptide(L)'
;MKVLVIGSGGREHSLVWKLNQSPRVSKIYCAPGNAGIGELAECVSISAEDVNGLLDFAVKQKIDLTLVGPEVSLTLGVVDAFEKKGLRTFGPTKKAAILEGSKVFTKKFMQDHNIPSAGFSVFRKRERAIEYVKRTGAPVVIKADGLAAGKGVIVAQTIKEAIDAIDLIMKDKAFGEAGNRVVVEEFMTGEEASFLAFTDGKTVLPLPTSQDHKPIFDDDKGPNTGGMGAYSPAPVVTPALEKQVMNKIMLPTVKGMAKEGRPYKGVLYAGLMIKDGKAKVVEFNCRFGDPEAQPLLMRLNTDLVDLVEAVIDGRLNKISMDIDARPTVCVVMSSGGYPGSYEKGKVITGLGKASKQKSVVVFHAGTALKKGKTVTAGGRVLGITALGNNLDEAINSAYATVAMIKWPGCFYRKDIGAKAARHTKKIAKKVKDIMENVIELKVPLKVDVESGPNWMDMEEVKL
;
A
#
# COMPACT_ATOMS: atom_id res chain seq x y z
N MET A 1 -14.67 2.95 23.48
CA MET A 1 -13.22 2.83 23.71
C MET A 1 -12.47 4.05 23.19
N LYS A 2 -11.32 4.37 23.79
CA LYS A 2 -10.38 5.39 23.31
C LYS A 2 -9.33 4.72 22.42
N VAL A 3 -9.12 5.22 21.23
CA VAL A 3 -8.18 4.65 20.25
C VAL A 3 -7.08 5.66 19.95
N LEU A 4 -5.84 5.19 19.84
CA LEU A 4 -4.69 5.96 19.35
C LEU A 4 -4.28 5.42 17.98
N VAL A 5 -4.19 6.29 16.98
CA VAL A 5 -3.58 5.99 15.68
C VAL A 5 -2.22 6.69 15.60
N ILE A 6 -1.16 5.94 15.34
CA ILE A 6 0.19 6.50 15.17
C ILE A 6 0.45 6.76 13.70
N GLY A 7 0.87 7.98 13.36
CA GLY A 7 1.23 8.44 12.03
C GLY A 7 0.45 9.67 11.57
N SER A 8 0.62 10.06 10.30
CA SER A 8 0.08 11.33 9.77
C SER A 8 -0.23 11.32 8.27
N GLY A 9 -0.10 10.17 7.60
CA GLY A 9 -0.32 10.03 6.16
C GLY A 9 -1.77 9.81 5.75
N GLY A 10 -1.98 9.57 4.45
CA GLY A 10 -3.29 9.21 3.91
C GLY A 10 -3.81 7.88 4.45
N ARG A 11 -2.91 6.93 4.67
CA ARG A 11 -3.18 5.66 5.35
C ARG A 11 -3.76 5.89 6.74
N GLU A 12 -3.12 6.71 7.57
CA GLU A 12 -3.59 6.98 8.92
C GLU A 12 -4.93 7.72 8.91
N HIS A 13 -5.13 8.64 7.95
CA HIS A 13 -6.43 9.28 7.79
C HIS A 13 -7.52 8.26 7.44
N SER A 14 -7.24 7.31 6.55
CA SER A 14 -8.23 6.26 6.20
C SER A 14 -8.51 5.30 7.37
N LEU A 15 -7.51 5.00 8.20
CA LEU A 15 -7.71 4.25 9.45
C LEU A 15 -8.59 5.01 10.44
N VAL A 16 -8.32 6.30 10.67
CA VAL A 16 -9.14 7.17 11.54
C VAL A 16 -10.57 7.27 11.01
N TRP A 17 -10.74 7.49 9.70
CA TRP A 17 -12.05 7.55 9.04
C TRP A 17 -12.85 6.24 9.24
N LYS A 18 -12.20 5.09 9.11
CA LYS A 18 -12.86 3.79 9.31
C LYS A 18 -13.19 3.52 10.78
N LEU A 19 -12.29 3.86 11.69
CA LEU A 19 -12.51 3.74 13.14
C LEU A 19 -13.64 4.65 13.64
N ASN A 20 -13.79 5.84 13.04
CA ASN A 20 -14.87 6.78 13.40
C ASN A 20 -16.28 6.26 13.05
N GLN A 21 -16.39 5.23 12.21
CA GLN A 21 -17.65 4.57 11.88
C GLN A 21 -18.05 3.50 12.91
N SER A 22 -17.13 3.06 13.77
CA SER A 22 -17.40 2.05 14.77
C SER A 22 -18.20 2.59 15.94
N PRO A 23 -19.35 1.99 16.28
CA PRO A 23 -20.11 2.39 17.48
C PRO A 23 -19.37 2.10 18.79
N ARG A 24 -18.30 1.32 18.73
CA ARG A 24 -17.44 0.96 19.87
C ARG A 24 -16.41 2.03 20.21
N VAL A 25 -16.14 2.96 19.27
CA VAL A 25 -15.12 4.01 19.42
C VAL A 25 -15.78 5.29 19.93
N SER A 26 -15.40 5.74 21.12
CA SER A 26 -15.90 6.97 21.73
C SER A 26 -14.98 8.17 21.54
N LYS A 27 -13.66 7.92 21.33
CA LYS A 27 -12.66 8.96 21.12
C LYS A 27 -11.49 8.41 20.32
N ILE A 28 -11.03 9.19 19.35
CA ILE A 28 -9.82 8.88 18.57
C ILE A 28 -8.78 9.98 18.82
N TYR A 29 -7.55 9.56 19.08
CA TYR A 29 -6.35 10.37 19.07
C TYR A 29 -5.48 9.96 17.90
N CYS A 30 -4.75 10.90 17.30
CA CYS A 30 -3.78 10.61 16.25
C CYS A 30 -2.48 11.37 16.49
N ALA A 31 -1.35 10.66 16.43
CA ALA A 31 -0.04 11.23 16.72
C ALA A 31 0.94 11.00 15.54
N PRO A 32 1.41 12.08 14.86
CA PRO A 32 1.05 13.49 15.07
C PRO A 32 -0.26 13.91 14.37
N GLY A 33 -0.80 13.10 13.42
CA GLY A 33 -1.96 13.46 12.62
C GLY A 33 -1.68 14.49 11.52
N ASN A 34 -2.75 14.97 10.87
CA ASN A 34 -2.72 16.00 9.84
C ASN A 34 -4.01 16.84 9.86
N ALA A 35 -4.14 17.81 8.95
CA ALA A 35 -5.29 18.72 8.94
C ALA A 35 -6.65 18.02 8.78
N GLY A 36 -6.76 16.99 7.93
CA GLY A 36 -8.00 16.25 7.73
C GLY A 36 -8.29 15.27 8.86
N ILE A 37 -7.27 14.65 9.43
CA ILE A 37 -7.41 13.81 10.63
C ILE A 37 -7.98 14.63 11.79
N GLY A 38 -7.56 15.90 11.92
CA GLY A 38 -8.03 16.80 12.96
C GLY A 38 -9.54 17.14 12.89
N GLU A 39 -10.22 16.82 11.80
CA GLU A 39 -11.68 16.94 11.67
C GLU A 39 -12.43 15.76 12.32
N LEU A 40 -11.76 14.60 12.47
CA LEU A 40 -12.33 13.34 12.96
C LEU A 40 -11.75 12.90 14.31
N ALA A 41 -10.55 13.36 14.64
CA ALA A 41 -9.77 12.92 15.81
C ALA A 41 -9.02 14.07 16.44
N GLU A 42 -8.60 13.91 17.69
CA GLU A 42 -7.71 14.84 18.35
C GLU A 42 -6.26 14.55 17.94
N CYS A 43 -5.64 15.49 17.20
CA CYS A 43 -4.24 15.39 16.83
C CYS A 43 -3.33 15.76 18.00
N VAL A 44 -2.35 14.92 18.28
CA VAL A 44 -1.41 15.08 19.39
C VAL A 44 -0.01 15.31 18.84
N SER A 45 0.64 16.41 19.24
CA SER A 45 1.97 16.78 18.73
C SER A 45 3.09 15.91 19.32
N ILE A 46 3.04 14.59 19.02
CA ILE A 46 4.06 13.60 19.35
C ILE A 46 4.49 12.94 18.05
N SER A 47 5.81 12.87 17.81
CA SER A 47 6.35 12.21 16.62
C SER A 47 6.01 10.72 16.63
N ALA A 48 5.75 10.16 15.44
CA ALA A 48 5.57 8.71 15.29
C ALA A 48 6.82 7.89 15.66
N GLU A 49 7.98 8.53 15.73
CA GLU A 49 9.25 7.93 16.12
C GLU A 49 9.54 8.05 17.63
N ASP A 50 8.81 8.89 18.35
CA ASP A 50 8.96 9.07 19.81
C ASP A 50 8.17 7.99 20.58
N VAL A 51 8.74 6.80 20.64
CA VAL A 51 8.11 5.64 21.28
C VAL A 51 7.78 5.91 22.76
N ASN A 52 8.64 6.63 23.46
CA ASN A 52 8.45 6.92 24.90
C ASN A 52 7.32 7.95 25.09
N GLY A 53 7.32 9.05 24.32
CA GLY A 53 6.26 10.04 24.39
C GLY A 53 4.88 9.47 24.03
N LEU A 54 4.83 8.58 23.00
CA LEU A 54 3.61 7.86 22.63
C LEU A 54 3.12 6.94 23.76
N LEU A 55 4.03 6.21 24.42
CA LEU A 55 3.70 5.32 25.52
C LEU A 55 3.16 6.09 26.72
N ASP A 56 3.85 7.16 27.14
CA ASP A 56 3.44 8.00 28.27
C ASP A 56 2.07 8.64 28.00
N PHE A 57 1.84 9.09 26.78
CA PHE A 57 0.54 9.61 26.35
C PHE A 57 -0.55 8.53 26.47
N ALA A 58 -0.29 7.32 25.94
CA ALA A 58 -1.25 6.24 25.94
C ALA A 58 -1.64 5.81 27.37
N VAL A 59 -0.67 5.73 28.29
CA VAL A 59 -0.91 5.44 29.70
C VAL A 59 -1.71 6.56 30.37
N LYS A 60 -1.31 7.83 30.18
CA LYS A 60 -1.98 9.00 30.76
C LYS A 60 -3.43 9.13 30.31
N GLN A 61 -3.69 8.92 29.03
CA GLN A 61 -5.04 9.03 28.46
C GLN A 61 -5.89 7.77 28.64
N LYS A 62 -5.30 6.68 29.17
CA LYS A 62 -5.93 5.37 29.31
C LYS A 62 -6.47 4.90 27.94
N ILE A 63 -5.56 4.78 26.97
CA ILE A 63 -5.88 4.30 25.61
C ILE A 63 -6.20 2.80 25.69
N ASP A 64 -7.36 2.43 25.14
CA ASP A 64 -7.82 1.03 25.10
C ASP A 64 -7.19 0.24 23.95
N LEU A 65 -6.92 0.90 22.82
CA LEU A 65 -6.42 0.27 21.60
C LEU A 65 -5.51 1.23 20.83
N THR A 66 -4.35 0.73 20.37
CA THR A 66 -3.44 1.50 19.51
C THR A 66 -3.25 0.82 18.16
N LEU A 67 -3.34 1.58 17.07
CA LEU A 67 -3.02 1.14 15.71
C LEU A 67 -1.76 1.86 15.21
N VAL A 68 -0.80 1.09 14.70
CA VAL A 68 0.46 1.65 14.19
C VAL A 68 0.39 1.72 12.66
N GLY A 69 0.48 2.94 12.13
CA GLY A 69 0.47 3.17 10.69
C GLY A 69 1.85 3.02 10.03
N PRO A 70 2.89 3.80 10.43
CA PRO A 70 4.19 3.82 9.75
C PRO A 70 5.12 2.70 10.19
N GLU A 71 5.90 2.20 9.24
CA GLU A 71 6.90 1.14 9.44
C GLU A 71 8.02 1.54 10.39
N VAL A 72 8.37 2.83 10.43
CA VAL A 72 9.44 3.33 11.30
C VAL A 72 9.13 3.08 12.78
N SER A 73 7.89 3.35 13.23
CA SER A 73 7.46 3.11 14.60
C SER A 73 7.52 1.61 14.97
N LEU A 74 7.14 0.74 14.01
CA LEU A 74 7.20 -0.71 14.18
C LEU A 74 8.65 -1.21 14.35
N THR A 75 9.55 -0.72 13.50
CA THR A 75 10.98 -1.11 13.57
C THR A 75 11.70 -0.51 14.76
N LEU A 76 11.22 0.59 15.33
CA LEU A 76 11.69 1.13 16.62
C LEU A 76 11.18 0.33 17.81
N GLY A 77 10.10 -0.47 17.66
CA GLY A 77 9.60 -1.37 18.70
C GLY A 77 8.48 -0.76 19.54
N VAL A 78 7.65 0.11 18.96
CA VAL A 78 6.51 0.69 19.68
C VAL A 78 5.55 -0.39 20.20
N VAL A 79 5.31 -1.45 19.42
CA VAL A 79 4.44 -2.56 19.82
C VAL A 79 5.01 -3.26 21.07
N ASP A 80 6.32 -3.59 21.05
CA ASP A 80 7.01 -4.24 22.17
C ASP A 80 6.95 -3.39 23.46
N ALA A 81 7.10 -2.05 23.31
CA ALA A 81 7.05 -1.12 24.44
C ALA A 81 5.63 -1.05 25.06
N PHE A 82 4.60 -1.01 24.22
CA PHE A 82 3.21 -0.94 24.64
C PHE A 82 2.73 -2.25 25.29
N GLU A 83 3.01 -3.39 24.65
CA GLU A 83 2.67 -4.72 25.17
C GLU A 83 3.32 -4.97 26.56
N LYS A 84 4.55 -4.49 26.77
CA LYS A 84 5.26 -4.56 28.04
C LYS A 84 4.54 -3.81 29.17
N LYS A 85 3.70 -2.85 28.83
CA LYS A 85 2.84 -2.09 29.75
C LYS A 85 1.39 -2.61 29.78
N GLY A 86 1.10 -3.72 29.10
CA GLY A 86 -0.24 -4.30 29.01
C GLY A 86 -1.20 -3.52 28.11
N LEU A 87 -0.70 -2.63 27.23
CA LEU A 87 -1.53 -1.88 26.29
C LEU A 87 -1.76 -2.68 25.01
N ARG A 88 -3.02 -2.74 24.55
CA ARG A 88 -3.41 -3.45 23.35
C ARG A 88 -2.94 -2.68 22.13
N THR A 89 -2.10 -3.29 21.29
CA THR A 89 -1.47 -2.62 20.18
C THR A 89 -1.53 -3.50 18.92
N PHE A 90 -2.01 -2.92 17.83
CA PHE A 90 -2.10 -3.58 16.53
C PHE A 90 -0.89 -3.24 15.67
N GLY A 91 -0.15 -4.26 15.32
CA GLY A 91 1.06 -4.22 14.49
C GLY A 91 2.02 -5.34 14.90
N PRO A 92 3.01 -5.65 14.06
CA PRO A 92 4.04 -6.63 14.39
C PRO A 92 5.05 -6.06 15.41
N THR A 93 5.59 -6.94 16.23
CA THR A 93 6.72 -6.62 17.11
C THR A 93 7.94 -6.22 16.29
N LYS A 94 8.92 -5.54 16.91
CA LYS A 94 10.19 -5.17 16.28
C LYS A 94 10.88 -6.37 15.62
N LYS A 95 10.84 -7.54 16.27
CA LYS A 95 11.42 -8.78 15.70
C LYS A 95 10.71 -9.22 14.43
N ALA A 96 9.40 -9.05 14.33
CA ALA A 96 8.62 -9.42 13.16
C ALA A 96 8.66 -8.35 12.05
N ALA A 97 8.74 -7.07 12.43
CA ALA A 97 8.85 -5.93 11.50
C ALA A 97 10.17 -5.94 10.70
N ILE A 98 11.12 -6.81 11.02
CA ILE A 98 12.35 -7.00 10.23
C ILE A 98 12.06 -7.42 8.78
N LEU A 99 10.89 -8.01 8.49
CA LEU A 99 10.46 -8.32 7.12
C LEU A 99 10.40 -7.08 6.21
N GLU A 100 10.15 -5.89 6.75
CA GLU A 100 10.25 -4.62 6.03
C GLU A 100 11.57 -3.90 6.36
N GLY A 101 12.05 -4.05 7.60
CA GLY A 101 13.20 -3.35 8.14
C GLY A 101 14.54 -3.78 7.56
N SER A 102 14.67 -5.00 7.01
CA SER A 102 15.92 -5.47 6.37
C SER A 102 15.64 -6.28 5.12
N LYS A 103 16.02 -5.74 3.97
CA LYS A 103 15.90 -6.42 2.68
C LYS A 103 16.78 -7.66 2.60
N VAL A 104 17.96 -7.63 3.24
CA VAL A 104 18.85 -8.80 3.32
C VAL A 104 18.21 -9.93 4.10
N PHE A 105 17.59 -9.62 5.27
CA PHE A 105 16.85 -10.61 6.04
C PHE A 105 15.72 -11.21 5.20
N THR A 106 14.89 -10.35 4.62
CA THR A 106 13.70 -10.76 3.85
C THR A 106 14.05 -11.64 2.66
N LYS A 107 15.11 -11.32 1.94
CA LYS A 107 15.57 -12.14 0.80
C LYS A 107 16.06 -13.51 1.23
N LYS A 108 16.85 -13.59 2.30
CA LYS A 108 17.30 -14.87 2.87
C LYS A 108 16.13 -15.67 3.40
N PHE A 109 15.23 -15.02 4.17
CA PHE A 109 14.02 -15.64 4.67
C PHE A 109 13.18 -16.25 3.54
N MET A 110 12.94 -15.51 2.46
CA MET A 110 12.19 -16.05 1.30
C MET A 110 12.89 -17.25 0.66
N GLN A 111 14.21 -17.24 0.56
CA GLN A 111 15.00 -18.35 0.06
C GLN A 111 14.87 -19.58 0.97
N ASP A 112 15.06 -19.41 2.28
CA ASP A 112 15.06 -20.49 3.27
C ASP A 112 13.67 -21.15 3.43
N HIS A 113 12.61 -20.39 3.15
CA HIS A 113 11.22 -20.85 3.21
C HIS A 113 10.58 -21.13 1.84
N ASN A 114 11.39 -21.19 0.76
CA ASN A 114 10.93 -21.46 -0.62
C ASN A 114 9.83 -20.51 -1.10
N ILE A 115 9.83 -19.26 -0.67
CA ILE A 115 8.87 -18.24 -1.10
C ILE A 115 9.36 -17.65 -2.44
N PRO A 116 8.52 -17.67 -3.50
CA PRO A 116 8.91 -17.20 -4.82
C PRO A 116 9.33 -15.72 -4.81
N SER A 117 10.56 -15.41 -5.23
CA SER A 117 11.08 -14.04 -5.36
C SER A 117 12.12 -13.96 -6.48
N ALA A 118 12.62 -12.75 -6.77
CA ALA A 118 13.77 -12.57 -7.67
C ALA A 118 15.03 -13.23 -7.11
N GLY A 119 15.89 -13.74 -7.99
CA GLY A 119 17.27 -14.12 -7.65
C GLY A 119 18.03 -12.91 -7.10
N PHE A 120 18.92 -13.12 -6.14
CA PHE A 120 19.60 -12.02 -5.48
C PHE A 120 21.01 -12.38 -5.02
N SER A 121 21.82 -11.34 -4.81
CA SER A 121 23.13 -11.42 -4.16
C SER A 121 23.32 -10.25 -3.21
N VAL A 122 24.01 -10.48 -2.09
CA VAL A 122 24.23 -9.47 -1.04
C VAL A 122 25.71 -9.11 -0.96
N PHE A 123 26.00 -7.82 -0.92
CA PHE A 123 27.37 -7.33 -0.87
C PHE A 123 27.56 -6.35 0.30
N ARG A 124 28.71 -6.52 0.99
CA ARG A 124 29.21 -5.60 2.03
C ARG A 124 30.40 -4.78 1.53
N LYS A 125 30.96 -5.13 0.38
CA LYS A 125 32.09 -4.44 -0.27
C LYS A 125 31.62 -3.93 -1.62
N ARG A 126 31.76 -2.63 -1.86
CA ARG A 126 31.39 -1.94 -3.09
C ARG A 126 32.00 -2.60 -4.33
N GLU A 127 33.29 -2.88 -4.28
CA GLU A 127 34.06 -3.45 -5.39
C GLU A 127 33.47 -4.81 -5.84
N ARG A 128 33.06 -5.63 -4.88
CA ARG A 128 32.43 -6.94 -5.17
C ARG A 128 31.05 -6.80 -5.80
N ALA A 129 30.27 -5.80 -5.38
CA ALA A 129 28.99 -5.51 -6.01
C ALA A 129 29.16 -5.07 -7.46
N ILE A 130 30.13 -4.19 -7.72
CA ILE A 130 30.46 -3.71 -9.08
C ILE A 130 30.97 -4.87 -9.96
N GLU A 131 31.86 -5.70 -9.45
CA GLU A 131 32.38 -6.88 -10.16
C GLU A 131 31.24 -7.83 -10.55
N TYR A 132 30.30 -8.06 -9.62
CA TYR A 132 29.11 -8.88 -9.86
C TYR A 132 28.23 -8.32 -10.97
N VAL A 133 27.90 -7.03 -10.92
CA VAL A 133 27.05 -6.37 -11.95
C VAL A 133 27.73 -6.37 -13.32
N LYS A 134 29.05 -6.15 -13.38
CA LYS A 134 29.79 -6.23 -14.65
C LYS A 134 29.73 -7.64 -15.26
N ARG A 135 29.71 -8.69 -14.43
CA ARG A 135 29.62 -10.08 -14.86
C ARG A 135 28.22 -10.50 -15.27
N THR A 136 27.20 -10.09 -14.50
CA THR A 136 25.81 -10.52 -14.72
C THR A 136 25.08 -9.68 -15.75
N GLY A 137 25.53 -8.44 -15.97
CA GLY A 137 24.91 -7.50 -16.91
C GLY A 137 23.75 -6.71 -16.29
N ALA A 138 23.02 -5.99 -17.13
CA ALA A 138 21.81 -5.24 -16.82
C ALA A 138 20.69 -5.71 -17.78
N PRO A 139 19.37 -5.46 -17.44
CA PRO A 139 18.89 -4.72 -16.29
C PRO A 139 18.98 -5.48 -14.96
N VAL A 140 19.18 -4.73 -13.86
CA VAL A 140 19.23 -5.24 -12.49
C VAL A 140 18.59 -4.26 -11.51
N VAL A 141 18.22 -4.74 -10.33
CA VAL A 141 17.66 -3.88 -9.26
C VAL A 141 18.65 -3.79 -8.11
N ILE A 142 19.05 -2.58 -7.75
CA ILE A 142 19.97 -2.30 -6.66
C ILE A 142 19.18 -1.75 -5.47
N LYS A 143 19.30 -2.41 -4.29
CA LYS A 143 18.54 -2.04 -3.10
C LYS A 143 19.45 -1.82 -1.90
N ALA A 144 19.26 -0.70 -1.18
CA ALA A 144 19.86 -0.49 0.14
C ALA A 144 19.20 -1.40 1.18
N ASP A 145 19.96 -1.84 2.21
CA ASP A 145 19.44 -2.73 3.26
C ASP A 145 18.90 -1.94 4.46
N GLY A 146 17.66 -1.57 4.40
CA GLY A 146 16.96 -0.84 5.47
C GLY A 146 15.76 -0.07 4.97
N LEU A 147 15.14 0.70 5.89
CA LEU A 147 14.10 1.65 5.55
C LEU A 147 14.74 2.85 4.83
N ALA A 148 14.34 3.11 3.61
CA ALA A 148 14.82 4.22 2.79
C ALA A 148 13.67 4.99 2.14
N ALA A 149 12.48 4.97 2.75
CA ALA A 149 11.26 5.65 2.29
C ALA A 149 10.97 5.44 0.78
N GLY A 150 11.16 4.20 0.30
CA GLY A 150 10.99 3.84 -1.11
C GLY A 150 12.10 4.33 -2.07
N LYS A 151 13.03 5.17 -1.61
CA LYS A 151 14.09 5.75 -2.43
C LYS A 151 15.35 4.88 -2.53
N GLY A 152 15.48 3.89 -1.66
CA GLY A 152 16.63 2.97 -1.63
C GLY A 152 16.54 1.81 -2.63
N VAL A 153 15.62 1.85 -3.60
CA VAL A 153 15.44 0.86 -4.65
C VAL A 153 15.62 1.53 -6.00
N ILE A 154 16.65 1.10 -6.75
CA ILE A 154 17.02 1.69 -8.03
C ILE A 154 17.01 0.60 -9.10
N VAL A 155 16.16 0.77 -10.10
CA VAL A 155 16.13 -0.09 -11.29
C VAL A 155 17.16 0.46 -12.27
N ALA A 156 18.22 -0.29 -12.51
CA ALA A 156 19.30 0.07 -13.42
C ALA A 156 19.14 -0.65 -14.75
N GLN A 157 18.92 0.10 -15.82
CA GLN A 157 18.78 -0.43 -17.19
C GLN A 157 20.15 -0.69 -17.84
N THR A 158 21.20 -0.06 -17.35
CA THR A 158 22.55 -0.18 -17.85
C THR A 158 23.54 -0.50 -16.72
N ILE A 159 24.70 -1.08 -17.07
CA ILE A 159 25.78 -1.35 -16.12
C ILE A 159 26.26 -0.05 -15.46
N LYS A 160 26.29 1.05 -16.21
CA LYS A 160 26.68 2.36 -15.67
C LYS A 160 25.71 2.81 -14.58
N GLU A 161 24.42 2.78 -14.85
CA GLU A 161 23.39 3.13 -13.85
C GLU A 161 23.46 2.24 -12.59
N ALA A 162 23.76 0.94 -12.77
CA ALA A 162 23.92 0.03 -11.65
C ALA A 162 25.14 0.38 -10.78
N ILE A 163 26.27 0.77 -11.41
CA ILE A 163 27.46 1.23 -10.69
C ILE A 163 27.17 2.54 -9.98
N ASP A 164 26.52 3.52 -10.64
CA ASP A 164 26.12 4.78 -10.05
C ASP A 164 25.18 4.56 -8.82
N ALA A 165 24.25 3.62 -8.92
CA ALA A 165 23.38 3.23 -7.82
C ALA A 165 24.13 2.58 -6.64
N ILE A 166 25.10 1.70 -6.92
CA ILE A 166 25.96 1.10 -5.88
C ILE A 166 26.79 2.21 -5.20
N ASP A 167 27.31 3.17 -5.96
CA ASP A 167 28.07 4.28 -5.43
C ASP A 167 27.22 5.17 -4.54
N LEU A 168 26.05 5.57 -4.99
CA LEU A 168 25.09 6.36 -4.21
C LEU A 168 24.77 5.69 -2.86
N ILE A 169 24.57 4.35 -2.88
CA ILE A 169 24.19 3.61 -1.67
C ILE A 169 25.41 3.39 -0.76
N MET A 170 26.51 2.85 -1.29
CA MET A 170 27.61 2.33 -0.47
C MET A 170 28.74 3.34 -0.22
N LYS A 171 29.04 4.19 -1.21
CA LYS A 171 30.10 5.18 -1.14
C LYS A 171 29.60 6.48 -0.54
N ASP A 172 28.55 7.05 -1.13
CA ASP A 172 28.02 8.34 -0.74
C ASP A 172 27.12 8.26 0.51
N LYS A 173 26.74 7.03 0.91
CA LYS A 173 25.88 6.77 2.08
C LYS A 173 24.59 7.57 2.08
N ALA A 174 23.99 7.79 0.90
CA ALA A 174 22.78 8.59 0.75
C ALA A 174 21.61 8.11 1.63
N PHE A 175 21.66 6.87 2.12
CA PHE A 175 20.66 6.25 2.99
C PHE A 175 21.23 5.86 4.38
N GLY A 176 22.29 6.54 4.83
CA GLY A 176 22.91 6.30 6.14
C GLY A 176 23.33 4.85 6.34
N GLU A 177 22.97 4.25 7.49
CA GLU A 177 23.29 2.88 7.86
C GLU A 177 22.72 1.82 6.88
N ALA A 178 21.60 2.12 6.21
CA ALA A 178 21.05 1.24 5.17
C ALA A 178 22.01 1.05 3.97
N GLY A 179 22.98 1.95 3.80
CA GLY A 179 24.05 1.87 2.80
C GLY A 179 25.23 0.98 3.17
N ASN A 180 25.23 0.33 4.33
CA ASN A 180 26.32 -0.58 4.73
C ASN A 180 26.31 -1.90 3.97
N ARG A 181 25.17 -2.25 3.37
CA ARG A 181 24.98 -3.43 2.53
C ARG A 181 24.12 -3.07 1.33
N VAL A 182 24.37 -3.74 0.22
CA VAL A 182 23.54 -3.64 -0.98
C VAL A 182 23.06 -5.02 -1.39
N VAL A 183 21.81 -5.08 -1.81
CA VAL A 183 21.21 -6.26 -2.46
C VAL A 183 21.12 -5.97 -3.95
N VAL A 184 21.69 -6.84 -4.77
CA VAL A 184 21.55 -6.83 -6.22
C VAL A 184 20.56 -7.93 -6.58
N GLU A 185 19.46 -7.56 -7.24
CA GLU A 185 18.39 -8.48 -7.61
C GLU A 185 18.21 -8.57 -9.12
N GLU A 186 17.77 -9.74 -9.57
CA GLU A 186 17.26 -9.93 -10.93
C GLU A 186 16.14 -8.95 -11.22
N PHE A 187 16.16 -8.31 -12.38
CA PHE A 187 15.06 -7.48 -12.85
C PHE A 187 13.89 -8.36 -13.26
N MET A 188 12.76 -8.19 -12.60
CA MET A 188 11.53 -8.91 -12.92
C MET A 188 10.64 -8.06 -13.83
N THR A 189 10.08 -8.68 -14.87
CA THR A 189 9.07 -8.09 -15.75
C THR A 189 7.70 -8.64 -15.42
N GLY A 190 6.66 -7.84 -15.60
CA GLY A 190 5.27 -8.24 -15.33
C GLY A 190 4.41 -7.06 -14.89
N GLU A 191 3.29 -7.36 -14.27
CA GLU A 191 2.42 -6.37 -13.65
C GLU A 191 2.57 -6.44 -12.12
N GLU A 192 2.76 -5.28 -11.48
CA GLU A 192 2.78 -5.20 -10.03
C GLU A 192 1.37 -5.31 -9.46
N ALA A 193 1.21 -5.97 -8.32
CA ALA A 193 -0.01 -5.97 -7.52
C ALA A 193 0.31 -6.01 -6.03
N SER A 194 -0.63 -5.51 -5.24
CA SER A 194 -0.56 -5.45 -3.78
C SER A 194 -1.50 -6.49 -3.18
N PHE A 195 -0.95 -7.43 -2.42
CA PHE A 195 -1.71 -8.44 -1.72
C PHE A 195 -1.56 -8.27 -0.21
N LEU A 196 -2.62 -7.81 0.44
CA LEU A 196 -2.64 -7.54 1.86
C LEU A 196 -3.51 -8.56 2.58
N ALA A 197 -3.13 -8.93 3.80
CA ALA A 197 -3.93 -9.80 4.65
C ALA A 197 -3.75 -9.43 6.12
N PHE A 198 -4.82 -9.59 6.91
CA PHE A 198 -4.70 -9.65 8.36
C PHE A 198 -4.11 -11.00 8.78
N THR A 199 -3.28 -11.00 9.83
CA THR A 199 -2.82 -12.24 10.44
C THR A 199 -2.61 -12.09 11.94
N ASP A 200 -2.97 -13.13 12.66
CA ASP A 200 -2.76 -13.26 14.12
C ASP A 200 -1.54 -14.13 14.47
N GLY A 201 -0.71 -14.44 13.47
CA GLY A 201 0.45 -15.33 13.59
C GLY A 201 0.16 -16.79 13.29
N LYS A 202 -1.09 -17.16 13.02
CA LYS A 202 -1.55 -18.51 12.65
C LYS A 202 -2.49 -18.48 11.46
N THR A 203 -3.54 -17.67 11.55
CA THR A 203 -4.55 -17.46 10.52
C THR A 203 -4.12 -16.31 9.62
N VAL A 204 -4.43 -16.43 8.34
CA VAL A 204 -4.24 -15.36 7.34
C VAL A 204 -5.59 -15.11 6.68
N LEU A 205 -6.12 -13.89 6.83
CA LEU A 205 -7.39 -13.46 6.25
C LEU A 205 -7.12 -12.40 5.19
N PRO A 206 -7.22 -12.72 3.88
CA PRO A 206 -6.88 -11.80 2.82
C PRO A 206 -7.87 -10.63 2.73
N LEU A 207 -7.35 -9.44 2.52
CA LEU A 207 -8.09 -8.26 2.06
C LEU A 207 -8.32 -8.35 0.54
N PRO A 208 -9.25 -7.57 -0.02
CA PRO A 208 -9.35 -7.45 -1.48
C PRO A 208 -8.01 -7.07 -2.10
N THR A 209 -7.77 -7.55 -3.31
CA THR A 209 -6.54 -7.21 -4.03
C THR A 209 -6.51 -5.73 -4.41
N SER A 210 -5.33 -5.15 -4.53
CA SER A 210 -5.14 -3.76 -4.95
C SER A 210 -3.96 -3.65 -5.91
N GLN A 211 -3.93 -2.58 -6.68
CA GLN A 211 -2.79 -2.27 -7.55
C GLN A 211 -2.42 -0.80 -7.39
N ASP A 212 -1.15 -0.56 -7.03
CA ASP A 212 -0.55 0.76 -6.87
C ASP A 212 0.15 1.22 -8.18
N HIS A 213 0.35 2.53 -8.29
CA HIS A 213 1.07 3.17 -9.39
C HIS A 213 2.27 3.92 -8.80
N LYS A 214 3.44 3.27 -8.75
CA LYS A 214 4.65 3.82 -8.12
C LYS A 214 5.34 4.93 -8.91
N PRO A 215 5.49 4.85 -10.26
CA PRO A 215 6.13 5.92 -11.01
C PRO A 215 5.33 7.22 -11.00
N ILE A 216 6.04 8.35 -11.02
CA ILE A 216 5.43 9.69 -10.85
C ILE A 216 4.58 10.12 -12.04
N PHE A 217 4.91 9.73 -13.27
CA PHE A 217 4.22 10.16 -14.49
C PHE A 217 3.31 9.07 -15.06
N ASP A 218 2.41 9.48 -15.94
CA ASP A 218 1.54 8.60 -16.71
C ASP A 218 2.36 7.56 -17.48
N ASP A 219 1.75 6.41 -17.80
CA ASP A 219 2.37 5.26 -18.47
C ASP A 219 3.57 4.67 -17.70
N ASP A 220 3.55 4.78 -16.38
CA ASP A 220 4.60 4.30 -15.48
C ASP A 220 6.00 4.87 -15.80
N LYS A 221 6.06 6.12 -16.18
CA LYS A 221 7.32 6.81 -16.47
C LYS A 221 7.84 7.60 -15.28
N GLY A 222 9.13 7.88 -15.30
CA GLY A 222 9.81 8.69 -14.29
C GLY A 222 10.20 7.91 -13.03
N PRO A 223 10.72 8.60 -12.02
CA PRO A 223 11.17 7.97 -10.78
C PRO A 223 10.03 7.38 -9.96
N ASN A 224 10.33 6.32 -9.20
CA ASN A 224 9.41 5.74 -8.24
C ASN A 224 9.11 6.70 -7.09
N THR A 225 7.90 6.59 -6.57
CA THR A 225 7.36 7.37 -5.46
C THR A 225 6.84 6.44 -4.36
N GLY A 226 6.18 6.97 -3.36
CA GLY A 226 5.41 6.19 -2.39
C GLY A 226 4.07 5.67 -2.91
N GLY A 227 3.74 5.92 -4.20
CA GLY A 227 2.46 5.60 -4.84
C GLY A 227 1.68 6.86 -5.22
N MET A 228 1.27 6.94 -6.49
CA MET A 228 0.51 8.05 -7.08
C MET A 228 -0.97 7.76 -7.21
N GLY A 229 -1.38 6.58 -6.81
CA GLY A 229 -2.76 6.14 -6.80
C GLY A 229 -2.86 4.62 -6.76
N ALA A 230 -3.99 4.14 -6.32
CA ALA A 230 -4.29 2.71 -6.26
C ALA A 230 -5.76 2.45 -6.56
N TYR A 231 -6.06 1.23 -6.94
CA TYR A 231 -7.44 0.77 -7.10
C TYR A 231 -7.63 -0.63 -6.54
N SER A 232 -8.87 -0.98 -6.23
CA SER A 232 -9.27 -2.30 -5.74
C SER A 232 -10.65 -2.65 -6.31
N PRO A 233 -10.88 -3.91 -6.79
CA PRO A 233 -9.92 -5.01 -6.85
C PRO A 233 -8.90 -4.85 -7.99
N ALA A 234 -7.81 -5.62 -7.95
CA ALA A 234 -6.81 -5.71 -9.03
C ALA A 234 -7.16 -6.89 -9.96
N PRO A 235 -7.64 -6.66 -11.20
CA PRO A 235 -8.07 -7.74 -12.09
C PRO A 235 -6.96 -8.71 -12.50
N VAL A 236 -5.70 -8.28 -12.42
CA VAL A 236 -4.53 -9.12 -12.68
C VAL A 236 -4.40 -10.28 -11.68
N VAL A 237 -4.99 -10.14 -10.49
CA VAL A 237 -5.02 -11.19 -9.46
C VAL A 237 -6.31 -11.98 -9.59
N THR A 238 -6.29 -13.00 -10.42
CA THR A 238 -7.42 -13.93 -10.58
C THR A 238 -7.62 -14.80 -9.33
N PRO A 239 -8.82 -15.42 -9.11
CA PRO A 239 -9.04 -16.32 -7.97
C PRO A 239 -8.03 -17.49 -7.89
N ALA A 240 -7.58 -18.02 -9.03
CA ALA A 240 -6.56 -19.06 -9.08
C ALA A 240 -5.20 -18.54 -8.60
N LEU A 241 -4.84 -17.30 -8.99
CA LEU A 241 -3.61 -16.66 -8.56
C LEU A 241 -3.67 -16.27 -7.08
N GLU A 242 -4.81 -15.80 -6.59
CA GLU A 242 -5.05 -15.52 -5.17
C GLU A 242 -4.78 -16.76 -4.31
N LYS A 243 -5.35 -17.91 -4.69
CA LYS A 243 -5.09 -19.20 -4.03
C LYS A 243 -3.60 -19.58 -4.07
N GLN A 244 -2.92 -19.29 -5.19
CA GLN A 244 -1.47 -19.53 -5.32
C GLN A 244 -0.69 -18.63 -4.36
N VAL A 245 -0.99 -17.33 -4.30
CA VAL A 245 -0.35 -16.35 -3.41
C VAL A 245 -0.55 -16.76 -1.94
N MET A 246 -1.77 -17.12 -1.56
CA MET A 246 -2.04 -17.62 -0.21
C MET A 246 -1.18 -18.82 0.15
N ASN A 247 -1.12 -19.83 -0.72
CA ASN A 247 -0.46 -21.11 -0.42
C ASN A 247 1.08 -21.05 -0.55
N LYS A 248 1.61 -20.25 -1.47
CA LYS A 248 3.05 -20.21 -1.76
C LYS A 248 3.78 -19.02 -1.16
N ILE A 249 3.05 -17.97 -0.72
CA ILE A 249 3.64 -16.74 -0.22
C ILE A 249 3.14 -16.44 1.19
N MET A 250 1.84 -16.15 1.38
CA MET A 250 1.34 -15.63 2.64
C MET A 250 1.43 -16.63 3.80
N LEU A 251 0.88 -17.83 3.62
CA LEU A 251 0.93 -18.88 4.63
C LEU A 251 2.36 -19.34 4.96
N PRO A 252 3.25 -19.59 3.97
CA PRO A 252 4.66 -19.88 4.26
C PRO A 252 5.37 -18.76 5.02
N THR A 253 5.07 -17.48 4.70
CA THR A 253 5.65 -16.34 5.41
C THR A 253 5.25 -16.34 6.89
N VAL A 254 3.95 -16.45 7.19
CA VAL A 254 3.48 -16.44 8.58
C VAL A 254 4.02 -17.63 9.38
N LYS A 255 3.98 -18.83 8.78
CA LYS A 255 4.52 -20.05 9.39
C LYS A 255 6.04 -19.98 9.60
N GLY A 256 6.78 -19.48 8.60
CA GLY A 256 8.23 -19.32 8.65
C GLY A 256 8.64 -18.34 9.76
N MET A 257 7.98 -17.19 9.82
CA MET A 257 8.22 -16.19 10.88
C MET A 257 7.97 -16.76 12.27
N ALA A 258 6.90 -17.51 12.45
CA ALA A 258 6.63 -18.18 13.74
C ALA A 258 7.70 -19.23 14.08
N LYS A 259 8.16 -20.02 13.09
CA LYS A 259 9.22 -21.03 13.24
C LYS A 259 10.56 -20.40 13.66
N GLU A 260 10.86 -19.19 13.18
CA GLU A 260 12.06 -18.43 13.54
C GLU A 260 11.93 -17.67 14.88
N GLY A 261 10.86 -17.89 15.65
CA GLY A 261 10.62 -17.21 16.93
C GLY A 261 10.26 -15.73 16.77
N ARG A 262 9.66 -15.36 15.65
CA ARG A 262 9.21 -14.01 15.27
C ARG A 262 7.74 -14.02 14.81
N PRO A 263 6.79 -14.52 15.65
CA PRO A 263 5.38 -14.62 15.23
C PRO A 263 4.88 -13.26 14.74
N TYR A 264 4.25 -13.27 13.58
CA TYR A 264 3.81 -12.05 12.89
C TYR A 264 2.32 -11.79 13.15
N LYS A 265 1.98 -10.67 13.79
CA LYS A 265 0.60 -10.18 13.98
C LYS A 265 0.44 -8.81 13.34
N GLY A 266 -0.70 -8.56 12.68
CA GLY A 266 -0.98 -7.29 12.03
C GLY A 266 -1.39 -7.46 10.57
N VAL A 267 -1.11 -6.46 9.75
CA VAL A 267 -1.27 -6.54 8.29
C VAL A 267 0.06 -6.95 7.67
N LEU A 268 0.04 -8.08 6.96
CA LEU A 268 1.14 -8.50 6.10
C LEU A 268 0.81 -8.10 4.67
N TYR A 269 1.66 -7.30 4.06
CA TYR A 269 1.53 -6.85 2.70
C TYR A 269 2.67 -7.45 1.84
N ALA A 270 2.31 -8.25 0.83
CA ALA A 270 3.21 -8.74 -0.19
C ALA A 270 3.04 -7.89 -1.47
N GLY A 271 4.08 -7.13 -1.83
CA GLY A 271 4.21 -6.55 -3.17
C GLY A 271 4.60 -7.64 -4.14
N LEU A 272 3.80 -7.83 -5.18
CA LEU A 272 3.94 -8.94 -6.13
C LEU A 272 4.29 -8.44 -7.52
N MET A 273 5.13 -9.19 -8.22
CA MET A 273 5.31 -9.11 -9.67
C MET A 273 4.62 -10.32 -10.28
N ILE A 274 3.66 -10.07 -11.17
CA ILE A 274 2.83 -11.10 -11.81
C ILE A 274 3.20 -11.21 -13.28
N LYS A 275 3.58 -12.42 -13.70
CA LYS A 275 3.87 -12.73 -15.10
C LYS A 275 3.40 -14.14 -15.41
N ASP A 276 2.71 -14.32 -16.53
CA ASP A 276 2.24 -15.62 -17.03
C ASP A 276 1.50 -16.46 -15.98
N GLY A 277 0.60 -15.80 -15.21
CA GLY A 277 -0.18 -16.44 -14.15
C GLY A 277 0.61 -16.89 -12.92
N LYS A 278 1.84 -16.41 -12.74
CA LYS A 278 2.71 -16.70 -11.59
C LYS A 278 3.07 -15.41 -10.86
N ALA A 279 3.06 -15.46 -9.53
CA ALA A 279 3.45 -14.36 -8.67
C ALA A 279 4.83 -14.61 -8.04
N LYS A 280 5.68 -13.60 -8.03
CA LYS A 280 6.91 -13.52 -7.25
C LYS A 280 6.86 -12.31 -6.32
N VAL A 281 7.40 -12.44 -5.11
CA VAL A 281 7.48 -11.32 -4.16
C VAL A 281 8.56 -10.34 -4.57
N VAL A 282 8.18 -9.07 -4.66
CA VAL A 282 9.09 -7.92 -4.83
C VAL A 282 9.64 -7.49 -3.46
N GLU A 283 8.71 -7.33 -2.50
CA GLU A 283 9.00 -6.92 -1.13
C GLU A 283 7.84 -7.29 -0.19
N PHE A 284 8.10 -7.33 1.10
CA PHE A 284 7.07 -7.32 2.14
C PHE A 284 7.03 -5.97 2.83
N ASN A 285 5.80 -5.55 3.20
CA ASN A 285 5.56 -4.42 4.10
C ASN A 285 4.78 -4.91 5.32
N CYS A 286 5.10 -4.35 6.47
CA CYS A 286 4.61 -4.80 7.79
C CYS A 286 3.41 -3.99 8.28
N ARG A 287 2.66 -3.39 7.39
CA ARG A 287 1.58 -2.44 7.67
C ARG A 287 0.68 -2.29 6.44
N PHE A 288 -0.41 -1.54 6.59
CA PHE A 288 -1.19 -1.11 5.43
C PHE A 288 -0.33 -0.31 4.45
N GLY A 289 -0.60 -0.44 3.16
CA GLY A 289 -0.01 0.39 2.11
C GLY A 289 -0.56 1.83 2.15
N ASP A 290 0.12 2.73 1.49
CA ASP A 290 -0.32 4.08 1.21
C ASP A 290 0.11 4.44 -0.22
N PRO A 291 -0.82 4.42 -1.23
CA PRO A 291 -2.24 4.71 -1.07
C PRO A 291 -3.20 3.49 -1.10
N GLU A 292 -2.79 2.26 -0.82
CA GLU A 292 -3.68 1.09 -0.90
C GLU A 292 -4.72 1.04 0.24
N ALA A 293 -4.39 1.55 1.43
CA ALA A 293 -5.32 1.55 2.57
C ALA A 293 -6.62 2.28 2.24
N GLN A 294 -6.55 3.39 1.52
CA GLN A 294 -7.71 4.22 1.18
C GLN A 294 -8.77 3.44 0.39
N PRO A 295 -8.48 2.84 -0.77
CA PRO A 295 -9.46 2.06 -1.50
C PRO A 295 -9.89 0.78 -0.77
N LEU A 296 -9.00 0.14 -0.02
CA LEU A 296 -9.32 -1.10 0.70
C LEU A 296 -10.29 -0.86 1.86
N LEU A 297 -10.04 0.19 2.67
CA LEU A 297 -10.87 0.50 3.84
C LEU A 297 -12.25 1.06 3.45
N MET A 298 -12.39 1.70 2.29
CA MET A 298 -13.70 2.11 1.77
C MET A 298 -14.58 0.92 1.37
N ARG A 299 -13.97 -0.20 0.99
CA ARG A 299 -14.67 -1.44 0.66
C ARG A 299 -14.94 -2.34 1.88
N LEU A 300 -14.29 -2.09 3.00
CA LEU A 300 -14.41 -2.91 4.20
C LEU A 300 -15.74 -2.57 4.92
N ASN A 301 -16.73 -3.46 4.92
CA ASN A 301 -17.98 -3.30 5.69
C ASN A 301 -17.81 -3.74 7.14
N THR A 302 -17.04 -4.78 7.40
CA THR A 302 -16.74 -5.25 8.76
C THR A 302 -16.11 -4.15 9.62
N ASP A 303 -16.52 -4.06 10.88
CA ASP A 303 -15.94 -3.13 11.84
C ASP A 303 -14.43 -3.40 12.01
N LEU A 304 -13.61 -2.36 11.75
CA LEU A 304 -12.16 -2.46 11.85
C LEU A 304 -11.69 -2.82 13.27
N VAL A 305 -12.43 -2.39 14.29
CA VAL A 305 -12.13 -2.73 15.71
C VAL A 305 -12.21 -4.23 15.92
N ASP A 306 -13.23 -4.90 15.39
CA ASP A 306 -13.41 -6.35 15.55
C ASP A 306 -12.25 -7.14 14.90
N LEU A 307 -11.83 -6.73 13.69
CA LEU A 307 -10.68 -7.34 13.00
C LEU A 307 -9.38 -7.13 13.76
N VAL A 308 -9.12 -5.91 14.21
CA VAL A 308 -7.90 -5.54 14.95
C VAL A 308 -7.82 -6.30 16.26
N GLU A 309 -8.92 -6.36 17.02
CA GLU A 309 -8.97 -7.14 18.27
C GLU A 309 -8.82 -8.64 18.02
N ALA A 310 -9.43 -9.17 16.95
CA ALA A 310 -9.27 -10.59 16.59
C ALA A 310 -7.81 -10.95 16.28
N VAL A 311 -7.08 -10.04 15.63
CA VAL A 311 -5.63 -10.21 15.40
C VAL A 311 -4.84 -10.22 16.69
N ILE A 312 -5.08 -9.25 17.58
CA ILE A 312 -4.38 -9.14 18.87
C ILE A 312 -4.63 -10.39 19.73
N ASP A 313 -5.90 -10.83 19.80
CA ASP A 313 -6.36 -11.92 20.66
C ASP A 313 -6.10 -13.32 20.08
N GLY A 314 -5.60 -13.43 18.84
CA GLY A 314 -5.35 -14.72 18.19
C GLY A 314 -6.62 -15.50 17.86
N ARG A 315 -7.71 -14.79 17.54
CA ARG A 315 -9.03 -15.36 17.19
C ARG A 315 -9.52 -15.00 15.80
N LEU A 316 -8.59 -14.66 14.90
CA LEU A 316 -8.92 -14.24 13.54
C LEU A 316 -9.66 -15.32 12.72
N ASN A 317 -9.46 -16.60 13.07
CA ASN A 317 -10.19 -17.73 12.48
C ASN A 317 -11.69 -17.75 12.80
N LYS A 318 -12.16 -16.90 13.71
CA LYS A 318 -13.58 -16.76 14.08
C LYS A 318 -14.27 -15.57 13.42
N ILE A 319 -13.52 -14.78 12.63
CA ILE A 319 -14.03 -13.59 11.96
C ILE A 319 -14.30 -13.91 10.48
N SER A 320 -15.48 -13.51 10.02
CA SER A 320 -15.80 -13.39 8.60
C SER A 320 -15.71 -11.91 8.21
N MET A 321 -15.02 -11.62 7.13
CA MET A 321 -14.85 -10.25 6.63
C MET A 321 -15.86 -9.98 5.52
N ASP A 322 -16.69 -8.96 5.70
CA ASP A 322 -17.65 -8.48 4.71
C ASP A 322 -17.02 -7.31 3.91
N ILE A 323 -17.03 -7.45 2.60
CA ILE A 323 -16.40 -6.53 1.64
C ILE A 323 -17.42 -6.07 0.62
N ASP A 324 -17.52 -4.75 0.43
CA ASP A 324 -18.29 -4.16 -0.66
C ASP A 324 -17.73 -4.64 -2.01
N ALA A 325 -18.59 -5.20 -2.85
CA ALA A 325 -18.21 -5.73 -4.16
C ALA A 325 -17.78 -4.62 -5.14
N ARG A 326 -18.26 -3.39 -4.92
CA ARG A 326 -17.99 -2.25 -5.80
C ARG A 326 -16.50 -1.89 -5.82
N PRO A 327 -15.95 -1.52 -6.99
CA PRO A 327 -14.57 -1.09 -7.12
C PRO A 327 -14.35 0.31 -6.53
N THR A 328 -13.09 0.54 -6.11
CA THR A 328 -12.63 1.83 -5.62
C THR A 328 -11.37 2.27 -6.35
N VAL A 329 -11.23 3.58 -6.54
CA VAL A 329 -10.05 4.22 -7.14
C VAL A 329 -9.60 5.37 -6.25
N CYS A 330 -8.32 5.40 -5.91
CA CYS A 330 -7.67 6.48 -5.18
C CYS A 330 -6.67 7.20 -6.10
N VAL A 331 -6.86 8.49 -6.33
CA VAL A 331 -5.93 9.35 -7.07
C VAL A 331 -5.16 10.21 -6.08
N VAL A 332 -3.84 10.11 -6.09
CA VAL A 332 -2.97 10.92 -5.22
C VAL A 332 -2.65 12.24 -5.90
N MET A 333 -2.93 13.34 -5.19
CA MET A 333 -2.53 14.69 -5.57
C MET A 333 -1.27 15.07 -4.79
N SER A 334 -0.21 15.48 -5.50
CA SER A 334 1.11 15.77 -4.95
C SER A 334 1.54 17.20 -5.16
N SER A 335 2.51 17.66 -4.35
CA SER A 335 3.21 18.92 -4.55
C SER A 335 4.11 18.84 -5.79
N GLY A 336 4.20 19.94 -6.55
CA GLY A 336 5.12 20.04 -7.68
C GLY A 336 6.58 19.87 -7.25
N GLY A 337 7.32 19.04 -7.99
CA GLY A 337 8.69 18.64 -7.68
C GLY A 337 8.82 17.32 -6.94
N TYR A 338 7.76 16.78 -6.34
CA TYR A 338 7.76 15.44 -5.74
C TYR A 338 8.06 14.35 -6.80
N PRO A 339 8.89 13.31 -6.52
CA PRO A 339 9.50 12.91 -5.24
C PRO A 339 10.82 13.62 -4.88
N GLY A 340 11.25 14.59 -5.69
CA GLY A 340 12.39 15.46 -5.39
C GLY A 340 12.02 16.56 -4.37
N SER A 341 12.69 17.71 -4.47
CA SER A 341 12.42 18.86 -3.61
C SER A 341 11.10 19.53 -3.99
N TYR A 342 10.31 19.93 -3.00
CA TYR A 342 9.02 20.59 -3.20
C TYR A 342 8.77 21.67 -2.14
N GLU A 343 7.98 22.67 -2.53
CA GLU A 343 7.57 23.74 -1.62
C GLU A 343 6.36 23.34 -0.79
N LYS A 344 6.34 23.77 0.48
CA LYS A 344 5.22 23.59 1.42
C LYS A 344 4.48 24.90 1.65
N GLY A 345 3.30 24.84 2.31
CA GLY A 345 2.55 26.02 2.73
C GLY A 345 1.64 26.63 1.65
N LYS A 346 1.45 25.96 0.51
CA LYS A 346 0.50 26.40 -0.52
C LYS A 346 -0.94 26.15 -0.04
N VAL A 347 -1.80 27.17 -0.12
CA VAL A 347 -3.20 27.07 0.28
C VAL A 347 -3.95 26.14 -0.67
N ILE A 348 -4.65 25.17 -0.10
CA ILE A 348 -5.50 24.21 -0.84
C ILE A 348 -6.90 24.78 -0.89
N THR A 349 -7.46 24.88 -2.08
CA THR A 349 -8.83 25.36 -2.33
C THR A 349 -9.73 24.24 -2.86
N GLY A 350 -11.05 24.36 -2.72
CA GLY A 350 -12.03 23.42 -3.28
C GLY A 350 -12.38 22.25 -2.36
N LEU A 351 -11.70 22.05 -1.24
CA LEU A 351 -11.95 20.94 -0.30
C LEU A 351 -13.43 20.85 0.13
N GLY A 352 -14.07 21.99 0.48
CA GLY A 352 -15.45 22.02 0.93
C GLY A 352 -16.50 21.64 -0.15
N LYS A 353 -16.15 21.71 -1.46
CA LYS A 353 -16.98 21.17 -2.54
C LYS A 353 -16.70 19.69 -2.74
N ALA A 354 -15.44 19.31 -2.68
CA ALA A 354 -14.98 17.93 -2.87
C ALA A 354 -15.52 16.99 -1.77
N SER A 355 -15.54 17.42 -0.51
CA SER A 355 -16.05 16.61 0.62
C SER A 355 -17.57 16.35 0.60
N LYS A 356 -18.31 17.05 -0.25
CA LYS A 356 -19.76 16.85 -0.44
C LYS A 356 -20.11 15.85 -1.55
N GLN A 357 -19.13 15.34 -2.26
CA GLN A 357 -19.36 14.36 -3.32
C GLN A 357 -19.78 13.02 -2.72
N LYS A 358 -20.87 12.44 -3.25
CA LYS A 358 -21.35 11.12 -2.82
C LYS A 358 -20.34 10.04 -3.21
N SER A 359 -20.18 9.04 -2.36
CA SER A 359 -19.27 7.90 -2.59
C SER A 359 -17.79 8.28 -2.80
N VAL A 360 -17.39 9.50 -2.42
CA VAL A 360 -16.02 9.99 -2.49
C VAL A 360 -15.53 10.43 -1.13
N VAL A 361 -14.31 10.09 -0.77
CA VAL A 361 -13.63 10.56 0.43
C VAL A 361 -12.32 11.23 0.04
N VAL A 362 -12.08 12.42 0.60
CA VAL A 362 -10.82 13.16 0.44
C VAL A 362 -9.92 12.84 1.64
N PHE A 363 -9.01 11.91 1.46
CA PHE A 363 -8.05 11.58 2.50
C PHE A 363 -6.86 12.55 2.47
N HIS A 364 -6.58 13.18 3.59
CA HIS A 364 -5.44 14.07 3.76
C HIS A 364 -4.18 13.26 4.10
N ALA A 365 -3.06 13.62 3.46
CA ALA A 365 -1.73 13.13 3.78
C ALA A 365 -0.85 14.31 4.23
N GLY A 366 -0.01 14.85 3.37
CA GLY A 366 0.85 15.97 3.67
C GLY A 366 0.09 17.30 3.73
N THR A 367 -0.76 17.50 4.72
CA THR A 367 -1.52 18.72 4.95
C THR A 367 -1.33 19.26 6.37
N ALA A 368 -1.44 20.58 6.54
CA ALA A 368 -1.43 21.24 7.83
C ALA A 368 -2.45 22.41 7.87
N LEU A 369 -2.83 22.83 9.06
CA LEU A 369 -3.60 24.06 9.26
C LEU A 369 -2.65 25.24 9.50
N LYS A 370 -2.81 26.32 8.72
CA LYS A 370 -2.10 27.57 8.91
C LYS A 370 -3.07 28.74 8.80
N LYS A 371 -3.22 29.49 9.89
CA LYS A 371 -4.17 30.63 9.98
C LYS A 371 -5.60 30.25 9.50
N GLY A 372 -6.11 29.09 9.97
CA GLY A 372 -7.44 28.59 9.62
C GLY A 372 -7.60 28.05 8.20
N LYS A 373 -6.53 28.00 7.39
CA LYS A 373 -6.55 27.45 6.03
C LYS A 373 -5.76 26.16 5.97
N THR A 374 -6.26 25.17 5.21
CA THR A 374 -5.52 23.95 4.90
C THR A 374 -4.45 24.27 3.87
N VAL A 375 -3.20 23.86 4.15
CA VAL A 375 -2.03 24.10 3.30
C VAL A 375 -1.27 22.79 3.06
N THR A 376 -0.48 22.77 1.96
CA THR A 376 0.42 21.64 1.68
C THR A 376 1.55 21.57 2.72
N ALA A 377 1.85 20.37 3.21
CA ALA A 377 2.90 20.11 4.20
C ALA A 377 3.80 18.92 3.82
N GLY A 378 3.50 18.21 2.73
CA GLY A 378 4.23 17.02 2.28
C GLY A 378 4.29 16.91 0.76
N GLY A 379 4.96 15.86 0.27
CA GLY A 379 5.06 15.54 -1.15
C GLY A 379 3.74 15.02 -1.70
N ARG A 380 3.22 13.91 -1.16
CA ARG A 380 1.84 13.45 -1.38
C ARG A 380 0.95 14.24 -0.43
N VAL A 381 -0.06 14.91 -0.95
CA VAL A 381 -0.87 15.89 -0.20
C VAL A 381 -2.25 15.36 0.12
N LEU A 382 -2.96 14.84 -0.88
CA LEU A 382 -4.30 14.29 -0.76
C LEU A 382 -4.43 12.96 -1.53
N GLY A 383 -5.31 12.06 -1.06
CA GLY A 383 -5.78 10.90 -1.79
C GLY A 383 -7.30 11.02 -2.02
N ILE A 384 -7.70 11.22 -3.26
CA ILE A 384 -9.11 11.32 -3.63
C ILE A 384 -9.61 9.92 -3.95
N THR A 385 -10.43 9.37 -3.09
CA THR A 385 -10.85 7.97 -3.20
C THR A 385 -12.35 7.89 -3.45
N ALA A 386 -12.72 7.24 -4.56
CA ALA A 386 -14.10 7.09 -4.99
C ALA A 386 -14.50 5.62 -5.08
N LEU A 387 -15.72 5.31 -4.65
CA LEU A 387 -16.42 4.05 -4.84
C LEU A 387 -17.42 4.22 -5.98
N GLY A 388 -17.45 3.31 -6.94
CA GLY A 388 -18.39 3.34 -8.07
C GLY A 388 -19.06 1.99 -8.27
N ASN A 389 -20.23 1.92 -8.92
CA ASN A 389 -20.89 0.65 -9.22
C ASN A 389 -20.05 -0.20 -10.18
N ASN A 390 -19.28 0.46 -11.03
CA ASN A 390 -18.25 -0.13 -11.88
C ASN A 390 -16.96 0.70 -11.80
N LEU A 391 -15.91 0.20 -12.45
CA LEU A 391 -14.59 0.84 -12.40
C LEU A 391 -14.58 2.21 -13.09
N ASP A 392 -15.30 2.36 -14.21
CA ASP A 392 -15.34 3.62 -14.95
C ASP A 392 -16.04 4.71 -14.15
N GLU A 393 -17.11 4.39 -13.43
CA GLU A 393 -17.77 5.31 -12.49
C GLU A 393 -16.83 5.72 -11.36
N ALA A 394 -16.11 4.78 -10.75
CA ALA A 394 -15.13 5.09 -9.71
C ALA A 394 -14.03 6.01 -10.21
N ILE A 395 -13.47 5.74 -11.40
CA ILE A 395 -12.46 6.59 -12.05
C ILE A 395 -13.01 7.99 -12.30
N ASN A 396 -14.17 8.09 -12.96
CA ASN A 396 -14.79 9.37 -13.33
C ASN A 396 -15.10 10.21 -12.07
N SER A 397 -15.64 9.60 -11.03
CA SER A 397 -15.96 10.27 -9.76
C SER A 397 -14.71 10.78 -9.05
N ALA A 398 -13.63 9.99 -9.03
CA ALA A 398 -12.36 10.40 -8.47
C ALA A 398 -11.80 11.61 -9.21
N TYR A 399 -11.69 11.57 -10.54
CA TYR A 399 -11.13 12.66 -11.33
C TYR A 399 -12.01 13.90 -11.38
N ALA A 400 -13.34 13.76 -11.41
CA ALA A 400 -14.26 14.89 -11.29
C ALA A 400 -14.04 15.63 -9.96
N THR A 401 -13.78 14.90 -8.87
CA THR A 401 -13.49 15.49 -7.56
C THR A 401 -12.08 16.09 -7.50
N VAL A 402 -11.06 15.43 -8.08
CA VAL A 402 -9.71 16.00 -8.24
C VAL A 402 -9.75 17.36 -8.93
N ALA A 403 -10.57 17.52 -9.98
CA ALA A 403 -10.68 18.77 -10.74
C ALA A 403 -11.21 19.95 -9.89
N MET A 404 -11.92 19.69 -8.79
CA MET A 404 -12.45 20.70 -7.88
C MET A 404 -11.38 21.28 -6.95
N ILE A 405 -10.27 20.54 -6.71
CA ILE A 405 -9.24 20.87 -5.72
C ILE A 405 -8.03 21.46 -6.44
N LYS A 406 -7.51 22.59 -5.90
CA LYS A 406 -6.39 23.31 -6.54
C LYS A 406 -5.44 23.91 -5.52
N TRP A 407 -4.15 23.89 -5.86
CA TRP A 407 -3.09 24.71 -5.29
C TRP A 407 -1.97 24.94 -6.32
N PRO A 408 -1.13 25.97 -6.20
CA PRO A 408 -0.01 26.20 -7.14
C PRO A 408 0.98 25.03 -7.17
N GLY A 409 1.23 24.48 -8.36
CA GLY A 409 2.11 23.34 -8.57
C GLY A 409 1.50 21.99 -8.20
N CYS A 410 0.17 21.90 -8.06
CA CYS A 410 -0.52 20.61 -7.89
C CYS A 410 -0.25 19.68 -9.08
N PHE A 411 0.09 18.43 -8.79
CA PHE A 411 0.35 17.40 -9.78
C PHE A 411 -0.37 16.09 -9.38
N TYR A 412 -0.88 15.36 -10.36
CA TYR A 412 -1.44 14.01 -10.22
C TYR A 412 -1.38 13.27 -11.54
N ARG A 413 -1.36 11.95 -11.51
CA ARG A 413 -1.45 11.11 -12.71
C ARG A 413 -2.88 11.09 -13.25
N LYS A 414 -3.01 10.97 -14.57
CA LYS A 414 -4.30 10.95 -15.29
C LYS A 414 -4.75 9.55 -15.69
N ASP A 415 -3.92 8.54 -15.43
CA ASP A 415 -4.11 7.16 -15.90
C ASP A 415 -4.35 6.14 -14.74
N ILE A 416 -4.67 6.63 -13.52
CA ILE A 416 -4.98 5.73 -12.41
C ILE A 416 -6.27 4.97 -12.70
N GLY A 417 -6.20 3.62 -12.62
CA GLY A 417 -7.30 2.72 -12.98
C GLY A 417 -7.32 2.28 -14.45
N ALA A 418 -6.61 2.97 -15.35
CA ALA A 418 -6.63 2.63 -16.78
C ALA A 418 -6.14 1.21 -17.10
N LYS A 419 -5.22 0.65 -16.28
CA LYS A 419 -4.76 -0.74 -16.43
C LYS A 419 -5.90 -1.73 -16.19
N ALA A 420 -6.69 -1.52 -15.14
CA ALA A 420 -7.82 -2.37 -14.82
C ALA A 420 -8.91 -2.30 -15.92
N ALA A 421 -9.23 -1.09 -16.40
CA ALA A 421 -10.19 -0.90 -17.48
C ALA A 421 -9.74 -1.63 -18.77
N ARG A 422 -8.46 -1.52 -19.14
CA ARG A 422 -7.90 -2.27 -20.30
C ARG A 422 -7.97 -3.79 -20.10
N HIS A 423 -7.72 -4.27 -18.87
CA HIS A 423 -7.78 -5.70 -18.56
C HIS A 423 -9.20 -6.25 -18.71
N THR A 424 -10.21 -5.55 -18.19
CA THR A 424 -11.64 -5.90 -18.33
C THR A 424 -12.04 -5.96 -19.81
N LYS A 425 -11.70 -4.95 -20.60
CA LYS A 425 -11.98 -4.92 -22.04
C LYS A 425 -11.31 -6.07 -22.81
N LYS A 426 -10.06 -6.39 -22.47
CA LYS A 426 -9.33 -7.51 -23.08
C LYS A 426 -10.01 -8.85 -22.81
N ILE A 427 -10.47 -9.08 -21.57
CA ILE A 427 -11.21 -10.30 -21.21
C ILE A 427 -12.57 -10.33 -21.93
N ALA A 428 -13.33 -9.25 -21.90
CA ALA A 428 -14.62 -9.13 -22.55
C ALA A 428 -14.52 -9.43 -24.05
N LYS A 429 -13.54 -8.85 -24.73
CA LYS A 429 -13.27 -9.14 -26.14
C LYS A 429 -12.95 -10.61 -26.37
N LYS A 430 -12.08 -11.21 -25.55
CA LYS A 430 -11.73 -12.63 -25.68
C LYS A 430 -12.92 -13.55 -25.45
N VAL A 431 -13.79 -13.25 -24.47
CA VAL A 431 -15.02 -14.00 -24.22
C VAL A 431 -15.95 -13.88 -25.42
N LYS A 432 -16.16 -12.67 -25.92
CA LYS A 432 -16.95 -12.41 -27.12
C LYS A 432 -16.43 -13.21 -28.32
N ASP A 433 -15.14 -13.11 -28.63
CA ASP A 433 -14.50 -13.84 -29.74
C ASP A 433 -14.68 -15.36 -29.62
N ILE A 434 -14.55 -15.91 -28.42
CA ILE A 434 -14.74 -17.35 -28.15
C ILE A 434 -16.21 -17.74 -28.38
N MET A 435 -17.15 -16.97 -27.82
CA MET A 435 -18.59 -17.29 -27.89
C MET A 435 -19.12 -17.14 -29.32
N GLU A 436 -18.67 -16.13 -30.06
CA GLU A 436 -19.08 -15.94 -31.46
C GLU A 436 -18.53 -17.02 -32.41
N ASN A 437 -17.41 -17.67 -32.05
CA ASN A 437 -16.74 -18.66 -32.88
C ASN A 437 -16.81 -20.09 -32.31
N VAL A 438 -17.58 -20.34 -31.23
CA VAL A 438 -17.68 -21.67 -30.61
C VAL A 438 -18.36 -22.70 -31.51
N ILE A 439 -19.20 -22.26 -32.44
CA ILE A 439 -19.90 -23.09 -33.42
C ILE A 439 -20.01 -22.37 -34.74
N GLU A 440 -19.79 -23.10 -35.83
CA GLU A 440 -19.99 -22.55 -37.19
C GLU A 440 -21.47 -22.66 -37.59
N LEU A 441 -22.11 -21.52 -37.75
CA LEU A 441 -23.52 -21.43 -38.13
C LEU A 441 -23.68 -20.74 -39.51
N LYS A 442 -24.77 -21.04 -40.19
CA LYS A 442 -25.12 -20.36 -41.44
C LYS A 442 -25.42 -18.88 -41.28
N VAL A 443 -25.74 -18.46 -40.06
CA VAL A 443 -25.94 -17.06 -39.65
C VAL A 443 -24.91 -16.73 -38.59
N PRO A 444 -24.20 -15.61 -38.67
CA PRO A 444 -23.22 -15.24 -37.66
C PRO A 444 -23.84 -15.10 -36.27
N LEU A 445 -23.24 -15.73 -35.27
CA LEU A 445 -23.59 -15.51 -33.87
C LEU A 445 -23.01 -14.16 -33.42
N LYS A 446 -23.86 -13.29 -32.90
CA LYS A 446 -23.44 -12.02 -32.28
C LYS A 446 -23.62 -12.11 -30.76
N VAL A 447 -22.62 -11.67 -30.03
CA VAL A 447 -22.62 -11.67 -28.57
C VAL A 447 -22.41 -10.25 -28.06
N ASP A 448 -23.31 -9.78 -27.23
CA ASP A 448 -23.12 -8.56 -26.45
C ASP A 448 -22.53 -8.96 -25.09
N VAL A 449 -21.60 -8.15 -24.58
CA VAL A 449 -20.90 -8.42 -23.33
C VAL A 449 -21.22 -7.30 -22.36
N GLU A 450 -21.73 -7.70 -21.21
CA GLU A 450 -21.99 -6.82 -20.09
C GLU A 450 -21.09 -7.18 -18.91
N SER A 451 -20.79 -6.20 -18.08
CA SER A 451 -20.01 -6.39 -16.86
C SER A 451 -20.66 -5.61 -15.72
N GLY A 452 -20.75 -6.24 -14.55
CA GLY A 452 -21.30 -5.63 -13.35
C GLY A 452 -21.02 -6.44 -12.10
N PRO A 453 -21.32 -5.92 -10.90
CA PRO A 453 -21.10 -6.60 -9.63
C PRO A 453 -22.06 -7.78 -9.42
N ASN A 454 -23.20 -7.78 -10.09
CA ASN A 454 -24.23 -8.85 -10.07
C ASN A 454 -25.11 -8.77 -11.33
N TRP A 455 -26.01 -9.74 -11.52
CA TRP A 455 -26.88 -9.84 -12.70
C TRP A 455 -27.92 -8.70 -12.84
N MET A 456 -28.19 -7.93 -11.81
CA MET A 456 -29.15 -6.81 -11.88
C MET A 456 -28.46 -5.48 -12.22
N ASP A 457 -27.15 -5.38 -11.97
CA ASP A 457 -26.36 -4.14 -12.13
C ASP A 457 -25.27 -4.36 -13.20
N MET A 458 -25.69 -4.81 -14.38
CA MET A 458 -24.82 -5.07 -15.52
C MET A 458 -24.83 -3.86 -16.47
N GLU A 459 -23.67 -3.54 -17.04
CA GLU A 459 -23.50 -2.50 -18.05
C GLU A 459 -22.76 -3.04 -19.29
N GLU A 460 -23.15 -2.57 -20.46
CA GLU A 460 -22.52 -2.97 -21.73
C GLU A 460 -21.04 -2.59 -21.76
N VAL A 461 -20.18 -3.55 -22.07
CA VAL A 461 -18.74 -3.32 -22.28
C VAL A 461 -18.53 -2.85 -23.72
N LYS A 462 -18.30 -1.56 -23.91
CA LYS A 462 -17.91 -0.99 -25.21
C LYS A 462 -16.51 -1.46 -25.58
N LEU A 463 -16.49 -2.43 -26.51
CA LEU A 463 -15.26 -3.11 -26.98
C LEU A 463 -14.56 -2.34 -28.09
#